data_4fa3717cf38be5c6f6cd62ad5bc5c646
#
_entry.id   4fa3717cf38be5c6f6cd62ad5bc5c646
#
_cell.length_a   1.000
_cell.length_b   1.000
_cell.length_c   1.000
_cell.angle_alpha   90.00
_cell.angle_beta   90.00
_cell.angle_gamma   90.00
#
_symmetry.space_group_name_H-M   'P 1'
#
loop_
_entity.id
_entity.type
_entity.pdbx_description
1 polymer ?
#
loop_
_entity_poly.entity_id
_entity_poly.type
_entity_poly.pdbx_seq_one_letter_code
_entity_poly.pdbx_strand_id
1 'polypeptide(L)'
;LPICINFFELSILLFNIVIVLKFTLPLSLVFLLISSCTKTEDILISGNQPPDYRSVPTIKVENYVNRYFIDLLGREPTDTERVYHTEFLKRNKLSIHARDTLVSKLLYDTTYHPGDSTYRHAAIQRIYDLSKARFLEGASDADIAQNIGILEFSITISRLNGDSVGVYSAKAAQKQYRDVLNSRYKLLKNKATYSDMCAAMLNNSIYDQINMNSFNYVNASFDDLFQRQPIKDEFSAAYDIIDKNIPRQIFGRWAANKNEYCDVLTHTPEFYEAQIRWVYYLLLQRDANTQEVINLLGNYIRSNNLQEVQKAVIKTDEYAQFR
;
A
#
# COMPACT_ATOMS: atom_id res chain seq x y z
N LEU A 1 84.64 -29.05 3.76
CA LEU A 1 83.78 -29.21 2.57
C LEU A 1 82.81 -28.04 2.46
N PRO A 2 82.93 -27.17 1.40
CA PRO A 2 81.95 -26.12 1.20
C PRO A 2 80.70 -26.70 0.53
N ILE A 3 79.58 -26.40 1.10
CA ILE A 3 78.27 -26.74 0.52
C ILE A 3 78.04 -25.76 -0.64
N CYS A 4 78.25 -26.20 -1.88
CA CYS A 4 77.78 -25.44 -3.04
C CYS A 4 76.23 -25.52 -3.10
N ILE A 5 75.57 -24.51 -2.63
CA ILE A 5 74.16 -24.33 -2.90
C ILE A 5 73.97 -23.94 -4.37
N ASN A 6 73.35 -24.79 -5.15
CA ASN A 6 73.16 -24.62 -6.57
C ASN A 6 72.26 -23.36 -6.81
N PHE A 7 72.76 -22.44 -7.62
CA PHE A 7 72.09 -21.17 -7.93
C PHE A 7 70.64 -21.33 -8.44
N PHE A 8 70.35 -22.51 -8.94
CA PHE A 8 69.04 -22.88 -9.45
C PHE A 8 68.04 -23.18 -8.31
N GLU A 9 68.48 -23.79 -7.23
CA GLU A 9 67.59 -24.03 -6.05
C GLU A 9 67.29 -22.73 -5.28
N LEU A 10 68.25 -21.79 -5.24
CA LEU A 10 68.06 -20.49 -4.60
C LEU A 10 67.06 -19.64 -5.37
N SER A 11 67.02 -19.74 -6.70
CA SER A 11 66.09 -19.02 -7.55
C SER A 11 64.64 -19.56 -7.42
N ILE A 12 64.46 -20.86 -7.27
CA ILE A 12 63.19 -21.52 -7.05
C ILE A 12 62.65 -21.18 -5.65
N LEU A 13 63.49 -21.14 -4.63
CA LEU A 13 63.10 -20.75 -3.28
C LEU A 13 62.65 -19.29 -3.21
N LEU A 14 63.40 -18.38 -3.85
CA LEU A 14 63.04 -16.95 -3.92
C LEU A 14 61.75 -16.73 -4.74
N PHE A 15 61.52 -17.49 -5.80
CA PHE A 15 60.32 -17.39 -6.62
C PHE A 15 59.09 -17.85 -5.84
N ASN A 16 59.19 -18.94 -5.08
CA ASN A 16 58.10 -19.41 -4.21
C ASN A 16 57.80 -18.45 -3.04
N ILE A 17 58.83 -17.84 -2.44
CA ILE A 17 58.64 -16.83 -1.37
C ILE A 17 57.93 -15.60 -1.91
N VAL A 18 58.23 -15.14 -3.11
CA VAL A 18 57.58 -13.99 -3.75
C VAL A 18 56.12 -14.29 -4.11
N ILE A 19 55.79 -15.50 -4.54
CA ILE A 19 54.45 -15.93 -4.84
C ILE A 19 53.62 -16.01 -3.53
N VAL A 20 54.15 -16.60 -2.48
CA VAL A 20 53.48 -16.70 -1.18
C VAL A 20 53.24 -15.31 -0.61
N LEU A 21 54.19 -14.37 -0.66
CA LEU A 21 53.99 -12.98 -0.21
C LEU A 21 52.99 -12.22 -1.05
N LYS A 22 52.90 -12.44 -2.37
CA LYS A 22 51.90 -11.77 -3.23
C LYS A 22 50.47 -12.22 -2.96
N PHE A 23 50.24 -13.43 -2.49
CA PHE A 23 48.91 -13.95 -2.20
C PHE A 23 48.52 -13.83 -0.72
N THR A 24 49.45 -13.92 0.21
CA THR A 24 49.14 -13.81 1.65
C THR A 24 48.99 -12.36 2.12
N LEU A 25 49.73 -11.40 1.55
CA LEU A 25 49.61 -9.99 1.93
C LEU A 25 48.23 -9.38 1.61
N PRO A 26 47.64 -9.55 0.40
CA PRO A 26 46.31 -9.06 0.13
C PRO A 26 45.24 -9.82 0.90
N LEU A 27 45.40 -11.14 1.19
CA LEU A 27 44.44 -11.93 1.97
C LEU A 27 44.41 -11.50 3.44
N SER A 28 45.54 -11.16 4.06
CA SER A 28 45.62 -10.62 5.43
C SER A 28 45.05 -9.19 5.54
N LEU A 29 45.19 -8.37 4.50
CA LEU A 29 44.61 -7.04 4.45
C LEU A 29 43.08 -7.07 4.31
N VAL A 30 42.53 -8.05 3.57
CA VAL A 30 41.10 -8.27 3.46
C VAL A 30 40.55 -8.75 4.78
N PHE A 31 41.26 -9.60 5.53
CA PHE A 31 40.79 -10.06 6.85
C PHE A 31 40.79 -8.95 7.92
N LEU A 32 41.72 -7.99 7.82
CA LEU A 32 41.73 -6.80 8.70
C LEU A 32 40.61 -5.81 8.40
N LEU A 33 40.10 -5.76 7.17
CA LEU A 33 38.94 -4.92 6.80
C LEU A 33 37.60 -5.48 7.23
N ILE A 34 37.51 -6.81 7.48
CA ILE A 34 36.29 -7.45 7.97
C ILE A 34 36.16 -7.37 9.51
N SER A 35 37.24 -7.03 10.21
CA SER A 35 37.25 -6.85 11.67
C SER A 35 36.87 -5.44 12.10
N SER A 36 36.29 -4.62 11.24
CA SER A 36 35.65 -3.37 11.65
C SER A 36 34.40 -3.71 12.47
N CYS A 37 34.60 -4.01 13.74
CA CYS A 37 33.53 -3.95 14.72
C CYS A 37 33.00 -2.52 14.71
N THR A 38 31.85 -2.32 14.10
CA THR A 38 31.03 -1.15 14.39
C THR A 38 30.65 -1.24 15.87
N LYS A 39 31.38 -0.53 16.72
CA LYS A 39 30.92 -0.25 18.07
C LYS A 39 29.65 0.56 17.91
N THR A 40 28.51 -0.08 18.02
CA THR A 40 27.26 0.60 18.31
C THR A 40 27.39 1.09 19.75
N GLU A 41 27.78 2.33 19.92
CA GLU A 41 27.60 2.99 21.20
C GLU A 41 26.11 3.24 21.34
N ASP A 42 25.47 2.51 22.24
CA ASP A 42 24.14 2.83 22.70
C ASP A 42 24.24 4.18 23.43
N ILE A 43 23.97 5.25 22.66
CA ILE A 43 23.86 6.59 23.26
C ILE A 43 22.57 6.56 24.08
N LEU A 44 22.72 6.37 25.40
CA LEU A 44 21.63 6.56 26.34
C LEU A 44 21.27 8.05 26.37
N ILE A 45 20.31 8.42 25.54
CA ILE A 45 19.69 9.75 25.57
C ILE A 45 18.94 9.83 26.89
N SER A 46 19.45 10.67 27.82
CA SER A 46 18.78 10.95 29.09
C SER A 46 17.35 11.39 28.86
N GLY A 47 16.39 10.68 29.45
CA GLY A 47 14.95 10.91 29.24
C GLY A 47 14.28 10.01 28.19
N ASN A 48 15.02 9.19 27.45
CA ASN A 48 14.46 8.19 26.50
C ASN A 48 14.04 6.91 27.24
N GLN A 49 13.20 7.08 28.25
CA GLN A 49 12.58 5.93 28.92
C GLN A 49 11.35 5.49 28.11
N PRO A 50 11.13 4.17 27.96
CA PRO A 50 9.89 3.70 27.34
C PRO A 50 8.69 4.27 28.11
N PRO A 51 7.62 4.64 27.41
CA PRO A 51 6.43 5.21 28.03
C PRO A 51 5.90 4.32 29.16
N ASP A 52 5.58 4.93 30.31
CA ASP A 52 4.91 4.23 31.39
C ASP A 52 3.39 4.28 31.19
N TYR A 53 2.82 3.18 30.74
CA TYR A 53 1.38 3.05 30.51
C TYR A 53 0.61 2.51 31.72
N ARG A 54 1.25 2.38 32.91
CA ARG A 54 0.59 1.82 34.13
C ARG A 54 -0.59 2.67 34.61
N SER A 55 -0.57 3.96 34.31
CA SER A 55 -1.64 4.89 34.67
C SER A 55 -2.79 4.98 33.64
N VAL A 56 -2.70 4.30 32.52
CA VAL A 56 -3.74 4.35 31.48
C VAL A 56 -5.01 3.63 31.98
N PRO A 57 -6.16 4.33 32.10
CA PRO A 57 -7.40 3.73 32.55
C PRO A 57 -7.89 2.64 31.59
N THR A 58 -8.54 1.61 32.11
CA THR A 58 -9.10 0.50 31.29
C THR A 58 -10.02 1.01 30.20
N ILE A 59 -10.83 2.02 30.46
CA ILE A 59 -11.75 2.61 29.49
C ILE A 59 -11.03 3.19 28.26
N LYS A 60 -9.83 3.77 28.43
CA LYS A 60 -9.03 4.23 27.28
C LYS A 60 -8.54 3.06 26.42
N VAL A 61 -8.20 1.93 27.06
CA VAL A 61 -7.78 0.73 26.34
C VAL A 61 -8.96 0.12 25.57
N GLU A 62 -10.14 0.06 26.17
CA GLU A 62 -11.37 -0.39 25.52
C GLU A 62 -11.77 0.52 24.37
N ASN A 63 -11.66 1.85 24.53
CA ASN A 63 -11.90 2.81 23.44
C ASN A 63 -10.94 2.63 22.28
N TYR A 64 -9.66 2.36 22.56
CA TYR A 64 -8.69 2.03 21.53
C TYR A 64 -9.07 0.74 20.78
N VAL A 65 -9.49 -0.31 21.52
CA VAL A 65 -9.98 -1.56 20.92
C VAL A 65 -11.20 -1.31 20.04
N ASN A 66 -12.20 -0.61 20.52
CA ASN A 66 -13.41 -0.28 19.76
C ASN A 66 -13.04 0.50 18.47
N ARG A 67 -12.17 1.50 18.61
CA ARG A 67 -11.78 2.37 17.49
C ARG A 67 -11.11 1.59 16.36
N TYR A 68 -10.11 0.76 16.64
CA TYR A 68 -9.45 0.05 15.55
C TYR A 68 -10.30 -1.07 14.93
N PHE A 69 -11.28 -1.65 15.65
CA PHE A 69 -12.27 -2.53 15.05
C PHE A 69 -13.18 -1.77 14.06
N ILE A 70 -13.68 -0.61 14.45
CA ILE A 70 -14.51 0.24 13.59
C ILE A 70 -13.72 0.69 12.36
N ASP A 71 -12.50 1.17 12.57
CA ASP A 71 -11.68 1.72 11.48
C ASP A 71 -11.24 0.63 10.50
N LEU A 72 -10.87 -0.56 10.97
CA LEU A 72 -10.36 -1.64 10.14
C LEU A 72 -11.43 -2.59 9.61
N LEU A 73 -12.47 -2.91 10.41
CA LEU A 73 -13.47 -3.91 10.04
C LEU A 73 -14.86 -3.31 9.77
N GLY A 74 -15.06 -2.01 10.08
CA GLY A 74 -16.34 -1.33 9.89
C GLY A 74 -17.42 -1.70 10.92
N ARG A 75 -17.04 -2.36 12.01
CA ARG A 75 -17.95 -2.77 13.10
C ARG A 75 -17.29 -2.63 14.47
N GLU A 76 -18.10 -2.57 15.51
CA GLU A 76 -17.60 -2.69 16.89
C GLU A 76 -17.14 -4.14 17.18
N PRO A 77 -16.20 -4.32 18.13
CA PRO A 77 -15.88 -5.65 18.63
C PRO A 77 -17.06 -6.25 19.41
N THR A 78 -17.22 -7.56 19.33
CA THR A 78 -18.07 -8.30 20.27
C THR A 78 -17.51 -8.19 21.70
N ASP A 79 -18.34 -8.48 22.71
CA ASP A 79 -17.87 -8.45 24.10
C ASP A 79 -16.66 -9.37 24.33
N THR A 80 -16.67 -10.56 23.72
CA THR A 80 -15.56 -11.50 23.82
C THR A 80 -14.26 -10.96 23.18
N GLU A 81 -14.38 -10.34 22.00
CA GLU A 81 -13.23 -9.70 21.33
C GLU A 81 -12.71 -8.52 22.15
N ARG A 82 -13.61 -7.65 22.64
CA ARG A 82 -13.23 -6.49 23.45
C ARG A 82 -12.48 -6.91 24.71
N VAL A 83 -12.99 -7.88 25.45
CA VAL A 83 -12.36 -8.40 26.66
C VAL A 83 -10.98 -9.02 26.32
N TYR A 84 -10.93 -9.90 25.32
CA TYR A 84 -9.69 -10.55 24.92
C TYR A 84 -8.58 -9.53 24.53
N HIS A 85 -8.93 -8.56 23.67
CA HIS A 85 -7.99 -7.57 23.17
C HIS A 85 -7.53 -6.62 24.29
N THR A 86 -8.45 -6.18 25.14
CA THR A 86 -8.15 -5.31 26.29
C THR A 86 -7.22 -6.00 27.29
N GLU A 87 -7.50 -7.24 27.65
CA GLU A 87 -6.65 -8.01 28.58
C GLU A 87 -5.28 -8.33 27.97
N PHE A 88 -5.23 -8.67 26.68
CA PHE A 88 -3.96 -8.90 25.99
C PHE A 88 -3.07 -7.66 26.03
N LEU A 89 -3.62 -6.48 25.73
CA LEU A 89 -2.89 -5.22 25.77
C LEU A 89 -2.39 -4.91 27.18
N LYS A 90 -3.23 -5.05 28.20
CA LYS A 90 -2.87 -4.78 29.60
C LYS A 90 -1.76 -5.73 30.09
N ARG A 91 -1.88 -7.03 29.81
CA ARG A 91 -0.85 -8.03 30.17
C ARG A 91 0.50 -7.73 29.50
N ASN A 92 0.48 -7.18 28.28
CA ASN A 92 1.69 -6.80 27.53
C ASN A 92 2.04 -5.32 27.69
N LYS A 93 1.62 -4.67 28.80
CA LYS A 93 1.98 -3.30 29.19
C LYS A 93 1.68 -2.26 28.10
N LEU A 94 0.63 -2.45 27.31
CA LEU A 94 0.23 -1.59 26.19
C LEU A 94 1.34 -1.30 25.17
N SER A 95 2.36 -2.16 25.10
CA SER A 95 3.53 -1.93 24.26
C SER A 95 3.17 -1.80 22.77
N ILE A 96 3.99 -1.07 22.01
CA ILE A 96 3.85 -0.95 20.54
C ILE A 96 3.81 -2.33 19.89
N HIS A 97 4.60 -3.29 20.37
CA HIS A 97 4.61 -4.65 19.85
C HIS A 97 3.28 -5.38 20.11
N ALA A 98 2.67 -5.22 21.28
CA ALA A 98 1.35 -5.79 21.56
C ALA A 98 0.26 -5.19 20.66
N ARG A 99 0.30 -3.87 20.44
CA ARG A 99 -0.60 -3.19 19.50
C ARG A 99 -0.40 -3.68 18.06
N ASP A 100 0.85 -3.77 17.61
CA ASP A 100 1.20 -4.31 16.28
C ASP A 100 0.67 -5.74 16.08
N THR A 101 0.81 -6.60 17.09
CA THR A 101 0.31 -7.99 17.06
C THR A 101 -1.20 -8.05 16.87
N LEU A 102 -1.97 -7.27 17.63
CA LEU A 102 -3.44 -7.27 17.52
C LEU A 102 -3.93 -6.65 16.22
N VAL A 103 -3.33 -5.55 15.80
CA VAL A 103 -3.67 -4.90 14.51
C VAL A 103 -3.34 -5.82 13.36
N SER A 104 -2.17 -6.48 13.38
CA SER A 104 -1.80 -7.48 12.37
C SER A 104 -2.79 -8.65 12.32
N LYS A 105 -3.32 -9.08 13.47
CA LYS A 105 -4.36 -10.11 13.52
C LYS A 105 -5.60 -9.68 12.74
N LEU A 106 -6.10 -8.45 12.94
CA LEU A 106 -7.27 -7.97 12.20
C LEU A 106 -7.03 -7.80 10.70
N LEU A 107 -5.81 -7.45 10.31
CA LEU A 107 -5.48 -7.21 8.90
C LEU A 107 -5.21 -8.50 8.11
N TYR A 108 -4.69 -9.55 8.76
CA TYR A 108 -4.12 -10.70 8.06
C TYR A 108 -4.66 -12.06 8.47
N ASP A 109 -5.42 -12.18 9.58
CA ASP A 109 -5.95 -13.46 10.03
C ASP A 109 -6.99 -13.99 9.04
N THR A 110 -6.75 -15.20 8.57
CA THR A 110 -7.61 -15.94 7.63
C THR A 110 -8.44 -17.03 8.30
N THR A 111 -8.39 -17.13 9.63
CA THR A 111 -9.26 -18.05 10.37
C THR A 111 -10.70 -17.53 10.39
N TYR A 112 -11.66 -18.47 10.41
CA TYR A 112 -13.07 -18.09 10.45
C TYR A 112 -13.45 -17.40 11.78
N HIS A 113 -14.14 -16.28 11.67
CA HIS A 113 -14.74 -15.55 12.78
C HIS A 113 -16.23 -15.32 12.51
N PRO A 114 -17.12 -15.58 13.47
CA PRO A 114 -18.56 -15.31 13.31
C PRO A 114 -18.81 -13.84 12.96
N GLY A 115 -19.59 -13.61 11.89
CA GLY A 115 -19.92 -12.27 11.40
C GLY A 115 -19.01 -11.73 10.30
N ASP A 116 -17.71 -12.10 10.27
CA ASP A 116 -16.73 -11.53 9.34
C ASP A 116 -16.30 -12.50 8.23
N SER A 117 -16.65 -13.77 8.32
CA SER A 117 -15.98 -14.83 7.55
C SER A 117 -14.52 -15.00 8.00
N THR A 118 -13.65 -14.01 7.75
CA THR A 118 -12.31 -13.86 8.36
C THR A 118 -12.03 -12.38 8.61
N TYR A 119 -11.18 -12.04 9.58
CA TYR A 119 -10.81 -10.63 9.82
C TYR A 119 -10.18 -10.00 8.57
N ARG A 120 -9.31 -10.72 7.87
CA ARG A 120 -8.73 -10.26 6.62
C ARG A 120 -9.80 -9.93 5.56
N HIS A 121 -10.84 -10.73 5.45
CA HIS A 121 -11.94 -10.46 4.52
C HIS A 121 -12.67 -9.17 4.89
N ALA A 122 -13.03 -9.01 6.17
CA ALA A 122 -13.68 -7.80 6.65
C ALA A 122 -12.81 -6.55 6.46
N ALA A 123 -11.51 -6.63 6.76
CA ALA A 123 -10.58 -5.52 6.57
C ALA A 123 -10.47 -5.10 5.08
N ILE A 124 -10.41 -6.04 4.15
CA ILE A 124 -10.39 -5.73 2.72
C ILE A 124 -11.74 -5.20 2.25
N GLN A 125 -12.85 -5.74 2.76
CA GLN A 125 -14.18 -5.20 2.48
C GLN A 125 -14.27 -3.74 2.95
N ARG A 126 -13.75 -3.42 4.13
CA ARG A 126 -13.72 -2.04 4.65
C ARG A 126 -12.94 -1.09 3.75
N ILE A 127 -11.76 -1.48 3.29
CA ILE A 127 -10.97 -0.69 2.34
C ILE A 127 -11.74 -0.46 1.03
N TYR A 128 -12.39 -1.50 0.51
CA TYR A 128 -13.21 -1.42 -0.69
C TYR A 128 -14.39 -0.44 -0.52
N ASP A 129 -15.10 -0.51 0.61
CA ASP A 129 -16.25 0.38 0.89
C ASP A 129 -15.80 1.84 1.06
N LEU A 130 -14.68 2.08 1.73
CA LEU A 130 -14.08 3.41 1.84
C LEU A 130 -13.63 3.96 0.47
N SER A 131 -13.11 3.10 -0.40
CA SER A 131 -12.74 3.48 -1.77
C SER A 131 -13.98 3.80 -2.61
N LYS A 132 -15.06 3.01 -2.51
CA LYS A 132 -16.32 3.36 -3.17
C LYS A 132 -16.91 4.68 -2.67
N ALA A 133 -16.86 4.92 -1.38
CA ALA A 133 -17.31 6.20 -0.83
C ALA A 133 -16.52 7.38 -1.39
N ARG A 134 -15.22 7.21 -1.57
CA ARG A 134 -14.31 8.25 -2.08
C ARG A 134 -14.47 8.51 -3.58
N PHE A 135 -14.50 7.45 -4.39
CA PHE A 135 -14.46 7.57 -5.85
C PHE A 135 -15.84 7.46 -6.51
N LEU A 136 -16.77 6.73 -5.92
CA LEU A 136 -18.06 6.38 -6.54
C LEU A 136 -19.25 6.89 -5.72
N GLU A 137 -19.05 7.89 -4.88
CA GLU A 137 -20.11 8.46 -4.01
C GLU A 137 -20.89 7.40 -3.21
N GLY A 138 -20.24 6.29 -2.89
CA GLY A 138 -20.84 5.19 -2.14
C GLY A 138 -21.78 4.29 -2.94
N ALA A 139 -21.69 4.28 -4.28
CA ALA A 139 -22.50 3.39 -5.12
C ALA A 139 -22.54 1.96 -4.58
N SER A 140 -23.75 1.38 -4.48
CA SER A 140 -23.93 0.04 -3.93
C SER A 140 -23.47 -1.05 -4.91
N ASP A 141 -23.05 -2.20 -4.39
CA ASP A 141 -22.75 -3.37 -5.23
C ASP A 141 -23.98 -3.85 -6.00
N ALA A 142 -25.18 -3.62 -5.46
CA ALA A 142 -26.43 -3.94 -6.12
C ALA A 142 -26.67 -3.05 -7.37
N ASP A 143 -26.40 -1.74 -7.26
CA ASP A 143 -26.53 -0.81 -8.39
C ASP A 143 -25.52 -1.16 -9.49
N ILE A 144 -24.28 -1.49 -9.09
CA ILE A 144 -23.25 -1.93 -10.04
C ILE A 144 -23.67 -3.23 -10.74
N ALA A 145 -24.22 -4.20 -10.01
CA ALA A 145 -24.70 -5.47 -10.55
C ALA A 145 -25.92 -5.26 -11.49
N GLN A 146 -26.80 -4.34 -11.15
CA GLN A 146 -27.92 -3.96 -12.03
C GLN A 146 -27.44 -3.40 -13.37
N ASN A 147 -26.44 -2.51 -13.35
CA ASN A 147 -25.85 -1.97 -14.58
C ASN A 147 -25.20 -3.07 -15.43
N ILE A 148 -24.56 -4.07 -14.81
CA ILE A 148 -24.04 -5.24 -15.53
C ILE A 148 -25.18 -6.00 -16.24
N GLY A 149 -26.33 -6.18 -15.58
CA GLY A 149 -27.52 -6.81 -16.18
C GLY A 149 -28.10 -6.02 -17.36
N ILE A 150 -28.19 -4.69 -17.23
CA ILE A 150 -28.61 -3.79 -18.33
C ILE A 150 -27.69 -3.93 -19.54
N LEU A 151 -26.38 -3.96 -19.32
CA LEU A 151 -25.40 -4.13 -20.38
C LEU A 151 -25.47 -5.53 -21.03
N GLU A 152 -25.80 -6.58 -20.28
CA GLU A 152 -26.02 -7.92 -20.82
C GLU A 152 -27.22 -7.96 -21.80
N PHE A 153 -28.31 -7.27 -21.43
CA PHE A 153 -29.44 -7.08 -22.32
C PHE A 153 -29.05 -6.27 -23.57
N SER A 154 -28.32 -5.18 -23.43
CA SER A 154 -27.81 -4.37 -24.53
C SER A 154 -26.94 -5.19 -25.49
N ILE A 155 -26.03 -6.04 -24.96
CA ILE A 155 -25.22 -6.97 -25.77
C ILE A 155 -26.11 -7.90 -26.58
N THR A 156 -27.19 -8.41 -26.00
CA THR A 156 -28.11 -9.32 -26.67
C THR A 156 -28.85 -8.63 -27.81
N ILE A 157 -29.37 -7.43 -27.58
CA ILE A 157 -30.05 -6.63 -28.63
C ILE A 157 -29.08 -6.25 -29.76
N SER A 158 -27.88 -5.78 -29.44
CA SER A 158 -26.87 -5.45 -30.46
C SER A 158 -26.48 -6.65 -31.29
N ARG A 159 -26.40 -7.86 -30.72
CA ARG A 159 -26.17 -9.10 -31.49
C ARG A 159 -27.30 -9.42 -32.43
N LEU A 160 -28.56 -9.31 -31.98
CA LEU A 160 -29.74 -9.55 -32.84
C LEU A 160 -29.82 -8.59 -34.04
N ASN A 161 -29.35 -7.35 -33.83
CA ASN A 161 -29.32 -6.31 -34.86
C ASN A 161 -28.04 -6.36 -35.75
N GLY A 162 -27.10 -7.29 -35.50
CA GLY A 162 -25.83 -7.35 -36.25
C GLY A 162 -24.87 -6.19 -35.91
N ASP A 163 -25.11 -5.44 -34.80
CA ASP A 163 -24.29 -4.31 -34.37
C ASP A 163 -23.07 -4.81 -33.58
N SER A 164 -22.00 -5.11 -34.28
CA SER A 164 -20.74 -5.56 -33.66
C SER A 164 -20.08 -4.48 -32.80
N VAL A 165 -20.23 -3.19 -33.15
CA VAL A 165 -19.65 -2.07 -32.38
C VAL A 165 -20.39 -1.92 -31.07
N GLY A 166 -21.70 -1.98 -31.04
CA GLY A 166 -22.51 -1.96 -29.82
C GLY A 166 -22.18 -3.14 -28.89
N VAL A 167 -22.01 -4.35 -29.47
CA VAL A 167 -21.57 -5.53 -28.70
C VAL A 167 -20.21 -5.28 -28.03
N TYR A 168 -19.24 -4.74 -28.75
CA TYR A 168 -17.90 -4.48 -28.22
C TYR A 168 -17.94 -3.43 -27.12
N SER A 169 -18.60 -2.30 -27.34
CA SER A 169 -18.71 -1.19 -26.39
C SER A 169 -19.41 -1.62 -25.09
N ALA A 170 -20.53 -2.34 -25.21
CA ALA A 170 -21.27 -2.83 -24.04
C ALA A 170 -20.47 -3.86 -23.23
N LYS A 171 -19.72 -4.75 -23.91
CA LYS A 171 -18.81 -5.69 -23.22
C LYS A 171 -17.66 -4.97 -22.50
N ALA A 172 -17.10 -3.93 -23.09
CA ALA A 172 -16.04 -3.13 -22.45
C ALA A 172 -16.58 -2.46 -21.18
N ALA A 173 -17.74 -1.80 -21.26
CA ALA A 173 -18.39 -1.20 -20.09
C ALA A 173 -18.75 -2.26 -19.02
N GLN A 174 -19.28 -3.40 -19.40
CA GLN A 174 -19.59 -4.50 -18.50
C GLN A 174 -18.33 -5.00 -17.77
N LYS A 175 -17.20 -5.11 -18.48
CA LYS A 175 -15.91 -5.49 -17.89
C LYS A 175 -15.48 -4.48 -16.83
N GLN A 176 -15.59 -3.18 -17.07
CA GLN A 176 -15.24 -2.13 -16.13
C GLN A 176 -16.05 -2.25 -14.83
N TYR A 177 -17.35 -2.44 -14.88
CA TYR A 177 -18.18 -2.69 -13.69
C TYR A 177 -17.77 -3.96 -12.94
N ARG A 178 -17.49 -5.05 -13.68
CA ARG A 178 -16.99 -6.29 -13.07
C ARG A 178 -15.61 -6.11 -12.43
N ASP A 179 -14.75 -5.28 -12.99
CA ASP A 179 -13.43 -4.99 -12.40
C ASP A 179 -13.57 -4.24 -11.07
N VAL A 180 -14.55 -3.32 -10.92
CA VAL A 180 -14.89 -2.68 -9.66
C VAL A 180 -15.32 -3.74 -8.63
N LEU A 181 -16.35 -4.54 -8.91
CA LEU A 181 -16.86 -5.56 -7.97
C LEU A 181 -15.82 -6.60 -7.60
N ASN A 182 -14.98 -6.99 -8.55
CA ASN A 182 -13.96 -8.02 -8.36
C ASN A 182 -12.68 -7.49 -7.70
N SER A 183 -12.47 -6.18 -7.62
CA SER A 183 -11.23 -5.60 -7.11
C SER A 183 -10.93 -6.06 -5.68
N ARG A 184 -11.94 -6.10 -4.80
CA ARG A 184 -11.82 -6.62 -3.42
C ARG A 184 -11.41 -8.09 -3.39
N TYR A 185 -11.98 -8.94 -4.24
CA TYR A 185 -11.64 -10.37 -4.30
C TYR A 185 -10.24 -10.61 -4.87
N LYS A 186 -9.84 -9.80 -5.87
CA LYS A 186 -8.48 -9.84 -6.40
C LYS A 186 -7.46 -9.42 -5.32
N LEU A 187 -7.77 -8.37 -4.55
CA LEU A 187 -6.95 -7.90 -3.43
C LEU A 187 -6.88 -8.97 -2.32
N LEU A 188 -8.00 -9.57 -1.93
CA LEU A 188 -8.07 -10.64 -0.94
C LEU A 188 -7.20 -11.85 -1.32
N LYS A 189 -7.12 -12.16 -2.62
CA LYS A 189 -6.33 -13.27 -3.16
C LYS A 189 -4.90 -12.86 -3.55
N ASN A 190 -4.43 -11.67 -3.22
CA ASN A 190 -3.15 -11.10 -3.64
C ASN A 190 -2.92 -11.15 -5.17
N LYS A 191 -4.01 -11.02 -5.95
CA LYS A 191 -3.98 -10.95 -7.43
C LYS A 191 -4.07 -9.52 -7.96
N ALA A 192 -4.26 -8.56 -7.09
CA ALA A 192 -4.26 -7.14 -7.33
C ALA A 192 -3.74 -6.42 -6.09
N THR A 193 -3.33 -5.18 -6.27
CA THR A 193 -2.88 -4.25 -5.24
C THR A 193 -3.96 -3.20 -4.94
N TYR A 194 -3.72 -2.35 -3.95
CA TYR A 194 -4.61 -1.21 -3.69
C TYR A 194 -4.61 -0.21 -4.85
N SER A 195 -3.47 -0.01 -5.53
CA SER A 195 -3.37 0.82 -6.74
C SER A 195 -4.29 0.32 -7.86
N ASP A 196 -4.31 -1.00 -8.09
CA ASP A 196 -5.20 -1.62 -9.08
C ASP A 196 -6.68 -1.43 -8.72
N MET A 197 -7.03 -1.47 -7.43
CA MET A 197 -8.38 -1.17 -6.96
C MET A 197 -8.75 0.28 -7.26
N CYS A 198 -7.88 1.24 -6.97
CA CYS A 198 -8.11 2.65 -7.27
C CYS A 198 -8.24 2.88 -8.80
N ALA A 199 -7.39 2.25 -9.61
CA ALA A 199 -7.50 2.32 -11.06
C ALA A 199 -8.87 1.82 -11.57
N ALA A 200 -9.40 0.73 -11.00
CA ALA A 200 -10.73 0.23 -11.33
C ALA A 200 -11.85 1.18 -10.88
N MET A 201 -11.68 1.87 -9.75
CA MET A 201 -12.64 2.88 -9.26
C MET A 201 -12.71 4.11 -10.18
N LEU A 202 -11.61 4.50 -10.82
CA LEU A 202 -11.61 5.62 -11.78
C LEU A 202 -12.08 5.20 -13.18
N ASN A 203 -11.74 3.98 -13.60
CA ASN A 203 -11.98 3.50 -14.97
C ASN A 203 -13.32 2.76 -15.10
N ASN A 204 -14.42 3.45 -14.80
CA ASN A 204 -15.77 2.88 -14.99
C ASN A 204 -16.80 3.99 -15.25
N SER A 205 -17.97 3.58 -15.76
CA SER A 205 -19.01 4.52 -16.16
C SER A 205 -19.69 5.26 -15.00
N ILE A 206 -19.60 4.77 -13.75
CA ILE A 206 -20.14 5.52 -12.58
C ILE A 206 -19.29 6.75 -12.35
N TYR A 207 -17.96 6.58 -12.30
CA TYR A 207 -17.04 7.70 -12.15
C TYR A 207 -17.15 8.72 -13.28
N ASP A 208 -17.41 8.24 -14.52
CA ASP A 208 -17.68 9.12 -15.67
C ASP A 208 -18.96 9.93 -15.50
N GLN A 209 -20.03 9.31 -15.02
CA GLN A 209 -21.32 9.97 -14.80
C GLN A 209 -21.24 11.02 -13.68
N ILE A 210 -20.53 10.72 -12.60
CA ILE A 210 -20.27 11.67 -11.50
C ILE A 210 -19.56 12.90 -12.05
N ASN A 211 -18.56 12.73 -12.91
CA ASN A 211 -17.72 13.79 -13.43
C ASN A 211 -18.24 14.43 -14.74
N MET A 212 -19.28 13.90 -15.33
CA MET A 212 -20.05 14.39 -16.48
C MET A 212 -19.29 14.64 -17.77
N ASN A 213 -18.04 15.07 -17.78
CA ASN A 213 -17.23 15.35 -18.96
C ASN A 213 -15.73 15.21 -18.70
N SER A 214 -14.94 15.17 -19.78
CA SER A 214 -13.48 14.96 -19.70
C SER A 214 -12.74 16.04 -18.92
N PHE A 215 -13.21 17.28 -18.92
CA PHE A 215 -12.61 18.36 -18.16
C PHE A 215 -12.74 18.08 -16.65
N ASN A 216 -13.94 17.79 -16.20
CA ASN A 216 -14.21 17.48 -14.79
C ASN A 216 -13.54 16.15 -14.39
N TYR A 217 -13.56 15.13 -15.26
CA TYR A 217 -12.90 13.86 -15.03
C TYR A 217 -11.40 14.02 -14.72
N VAL A 218 -10.71 14.84 -15.52
CA VAL A 218 -9.27 15.09 -15.30
C VAL A 218 -9.05 15.78 -13.95
N ASN A 219 -9.80 16.87 -13.66
CA ASN A 219 -9.65 17.59 -12.40
C ASN A 219 -9.98 16.69 -11.19
N ALA A 220 -11.08 15.95 -11.25
CA ALA A 220 -11.50 15.03 -10.18
C ALA A 220 -10.48 13.91 -9.96
N SER A 221 -9.93 13.33 -11.03
CA SER A 221 -8.93 12.27 -10.89
C SER A 221 -7.66 12.74 -10.16
N PHE A 222 -7.23 14.00 -10.38
CA PHE A 222 -6.11 14.57 -9.64
C PHE A 222 -6.47 14.91 -8.20
N ASP A 223 -7.66 15.48 -7.97
CA ASP A 223 -8.13 15.78 -6.61
C ASP A 223 -8.28 14.50 -5.78
N ASP A 224 -8.94 13.50 -6.34
CA ASP A 224 -9.15 12.21 -5.68
C ASP A 224 -7.87 11.43 -5.41
N LEU A 225 -6.90 11.44 -6.33
CA LEU A 225 -5.68 10.66 -6.18
C LEU A 225 -4.56 11.38 -5.45
N PHE A 226 -4.40 12.70 -5.69
CA PHE A 226 -3.26 13.51 -5.25
C PHE A 226 -3.62 14.63 -4.29
N GLN A 227 -4.93 14.90 -4.08
CA GLN A 227 -5.43 16.01 -3.25
C GLN A 227 -4.96 17.39 -3.78
N ARG A 228 -4.83 17.51 -5.09
CA ARG A 228 -4.48 18.75 -5.79
C ARG A 228 -5.07 18.81 -7.20
N GLN A 229 -5.13 19.99 -7.74
CA GLN A 229 -5.46 20.17 -9.16
C GLN A 229 -4.24 19.87 -10.06
N PRO A 230 -4.45 19.43 -11.31
CA PRO A 230 -3.37 19.27 -12.28
C PRO A 230 -2.76 20.61 -12.66
N ILE A 231 -1.45 20.66 -12.86
CA ILE A 231 -0.82 21.82 -13.52
C ILE A 231 -1.16 21.80 -15.01
N LYS A 232 -0.93 22.94 -15.70
CA LYS A 232 -1.32 23.13 -17.09
C LYS A 232 -0.89 22.01 -18.03
N ASP A 233 0.36 21.55 -17.91
CA ASP A 233 0.90 20.53 -18.81
C ASP A 233 0.33 19.14 -18.50
N GLU A 234 0.13 18.81 -17.22
CA GLU A 234 -0.55 17.59 -16.78
C GLU A 234 -1.99 17.57 -17.28
N PHE A 235 -2.72 18.69 -17.10
CA PHE A 235 -4.09 18.80 -17.58
C PHE A 235 -4.18 18.61 -19.09
N SER A 236 -3.32 19.29 -19.86
CA SER A 236 -3.33 19.19 -21.32
C SER A 236 -3.04 17.77 -21.81
N ALA A 237 -2.07 17.10 -21.20
CA ALA A 237 -1.74 15.70 -21.53
C ALA A 237 -2.89 14.76 -21.15
N ALA A 238 -3.42 14.88 -19.94
CA ALA A 238 -4.56 14.08 -19.47
C ALA A 238 -5.80 14.26 -20.34
N TYR A 239 -6.13 15.51 -20.68
CA TYR A 239 -7.28 15.82 -21.53
C TYR A 239 -7.15 15.22 -22.94
N ASP A 240 -5.96 15.33 -23.55
CA ASP A 240 -5.71 14.71 -24.87
C ASP A 240 -5.87 13.17 -24.83
N ILE A 241 -5.42 12.52 -23.74
CA ILE A 241 -5.58 11.07 -23.55
C ILE A 241 -7.06 10.71 -23.38
N ILE A 242 -7.78 11.40 -22.49
CA ILE A 242 -9.14 11.03 -22.07
C ILE A 242 -10.19 11.41 -23.13
N ASP A 243 -10.11 12.63 -23.67
CA ASP A 243 -11.12 13.17 -24.59
C ASP A 243 -10.87 12.76 -26.06
N LYS A 244 -9.59 12.79 -26.48
CA LYS A 244 -9.22 12.63 -27.88
C LYS A 244 -8.58 11.29 -28.21
N ASN A 245 -8.26 10.46 -27.21
CA ASN A 245 -7.47 9.22 -27.33
C ASN A 245 -6.12 9.46 -28.05
N ILE A 246 -5.50 10.62 -27.80
CA ILE A 246 -4.19 10.96 -28.33
C ILE A 246 -3.13 10.51 -27.31
N PRO A 247 -2.18 9.64 -27.68
CA PRO A 247 -1.10 9.22 -26.79
C PRO A 247 -0.29 10.42 -26.28
N ARG A 248 -0.11 10.53 -24.98
CA ARG A 248 0.68 11.55 -24.31
C ARG A 248 1.54 10.96 -23.21
N GLN A 249 2.60 11.64 -22.89
CA GLN A 249 3.39 11.34 -21.69
C GLN A 249 2.85 12.12 -20.49
N ILE A 250 2.57 11.40 -19.39
CA ILE A 250 2.17 11.96 -18.11
C ILE A 250 2.92 11.23 -16.99
N PHE A 251 3.45 11.96 -16.01
CA PHE A 251 4.33 11.41 -14.98
C PHE A 251 5.50 10.55 -15.52
N GLY A 252 6.06 10.95 -16.67
CA GLY A 252 7.18 10.22 -17.30
C GLY A 252 6.80 8.91 -18.00
N ARG A 253 5.51 8.53 -18.04
CA ARG A 253 4.99 7.31 -18.69
C ARG A 253 4.03 7.67 -19.82
N TRP A 254 4.01 6.87 -20.88
CA TRP A 254 3.06 7.00 -21.97
C TRP A 254 1.71 6.38 -21.61
N ALA A 255 0.63 7.07 -21.98
CA ALA A 255 -0.72 6.57 -21.95
C ALA A 255 -1.45 6.97 -23.25
N ALA A 256 -2.16 6.04 -23.87
CA ALA A 256 -2.88 6.23 -25.12
C ALA A 256 -4.41 6.20 -24.96
N ASN A 257 -4.89 5.80 -23.81
CA ASN A 257 -6.32 5.67 -23.50
C ASN A 257 -6.55 5.78 -21.99
N LYS A 258 -7.81 5.86 -21.59
CA LYS A 258 -8.27 6.01 -20.23
C LYS A 258 -7.75 4.91 -19.28
N ASN A 259 -7.72 3.66 -19.73
CA ASN A 259 -7.26 2.56 -18.89
C ASN A 259 -5.76 2.73 -18.53
N GLU A 260 -4.94 3.06 -19.54
CA GLU A 260 -3.51 3.32 -19.31
C GLU A 260 -3.27 4.58 -18.48
N TYR A 261 -4.09 5.62 -18.68
CA TYR A 261 -4.06 6.82 -17.86
C TYR A 261 -4.30 6.49 -16.37
N CYS A 262 -5.35 5.74 -16.05
CA CYS A 262 -5.64 5.34 -14.68
C CYS A 262 -4.50 4.50 -14.07
N ASP A 263 -3.92 3.58 -14.85
CA ASP A 263 -2.75 2.80 -14.42
C ASP A 263 -1.54 3.69 -14.14
N VAL A 264 -1.26 4.65 -15.01
CA VAL A 264 -0.14 5.58 -14.79
C VAL A 264 -0.32 6.36 -13.50
N LEU A 265 -1.48 6.98 -13.29
CA LEU A 265 -1.72 7.83 -12.13
C LEU A 265 -1.62 7.05 -10.80
N THR A 266 -2.18 5.85 -10.74
CA THR A 266 -2.23 5.04 -9.51
C THR A 266 -0.91 4.34 -9.18
N HIS A 267 0.14 4.51 -9.98
CA HIS A 267 1.46 3.94 -9.76
C HIS A 267 2.58 4.99 -9.72
N THR A 268 2.25 6.24 -9.39
CA THR A 268 3.23 7.31 -9.21
C THR A 268 3.68 7.40 -7.74
N PRO A 269 4.90 7.87 -7.47
CA PRO A 269 5.32 8.18 -6.09
C PRO A 269 4.37 9.15 -5.38
N GLU A 270 3.83 10.12 -6.12
CA GLU A 270 2.87 11.10 -5.61
C GLU A 270 1.55 10.45 -5.17
N PHE A 271 1.07 9.42 -5.91
CA PHE A 271 -0.08 8.64 -5.48
C PHE A 271 0.17 7.98 -4.12
N TYR A 272 1.29 7.30 -3.94
CA TYR A 272 1.61 6.64 -2.67
C TYR A 272 1.74 7.63 -1.51
N GLU A 273 2.33 8.80 -1.75
CA GLU A 273 2.38 9.89 -0.76
C GLU A 273 0.97 10.34 -0.37
N ALA A 274 0.11 10.62 -1.34
CA ALA A 274 -1.26 11.06 -1.10
C ALA A 274 -2.08 10.00 -0.36
N GLN A 275 -1.88 8.69 -0.63
CA GLN A 275 -2.53 7.63 0.13
C GLN A 275 -2.05 7.56 1.59
N ILE A 276 -0.79 7.83 1.88
CA ILE A 276 -0.30 7.95 3.26
C ILE A 276 -1.03 9.11 3.96
N ARG A 277 -1.10 10.29 3.34
CA ARG A 277 -1.81 11.46 3.88
C ARG A 277 -3.29 11.18 4.11
N TRP A 278 -3.94 10.51 3.16
CA TRP A 278 -5.33 10.08 3.31
C TRP A 278 -5.54 9.13 4.50
N VAL A 279 -4.65 8.17 4.74
CA VAL A 279 -4.73 7.29 5.92
C VAL A 279 -4.58 8.08 7.22
N TYR A 280 -3.66 9.04 7.29
CA TYR A 280 -3.51 9.92 8.45
C TYR A 280 -4.76 10.76 8.68
N TYR A 281 -5.31 11.36 7.63
CA TYR A 281 -6.57 12.11 7.73
C TYR A 281 -7.73 11.21 8.20
N LEU A 282 -7.87 10.03 7.62
CA LEU A 282 -8.93 9.08 7.98
C LEU A 282 -8.85 8.65 9.45
N LEU A 283 -7.65 8.33 9.92
CA LEU A 283 -7.45 7.73 11.24
C LEU A 283 -7.17 8.75 12.35
N LEU A 284 -6.52 9.86 12.05
CA LEU A 284 -6.09 10.87 13.04
C LEU A 284 -6.74 12.25 12.85
N GLN A 285 -7.52 12.43 11.78
CA GLN A 285 -8.19 13.70 11.43
C GLN A 285 -7.18 14.87 11.28
N ARG A 286 -5.99 14.57 10.79
CA ARG A 286 -4.94 15.53 10.46
C ARG A 286 -4.08 15.05 9.30
N ASP A 287 -3.36 15.96 8.67
CA ASP A 287 -2.36 15.60 7.66
C ASP A 287 -1.14 14.91 8.29
N ALA A 288 -0.52 14.04 7.52
CA ALA A 288 0.80 13.51 7.82
C ALA A 288 1.86 14.59 7.65
N ASN A 289 2.78 14.71 8.61
CA ASN A 289 3.94 15.58 8.42
C ASN A 289 4.96 14.94 7.47
N THR A 290 5.92 15.72 6.98
CA THR A 290 6.92 15.28 6.02
C THR A 290 7.72 14.05 6.49
N GLN A 291 8.09 14.00 7.77
CA GLN A 291 8.85 12.88 8.32
C GLN A 291 8.02 11.60 8.38
N GLU A 292 6.74 11.68 8.72
CA GLU A 292 5.81 10.56 8.73
C GLU A 292 5.65 9.97 7.33
N VAL A 293 5.53 10.83 6.32
CA VAL A 293 5.48 10.40 4.91
C VAL A 293 6.77 9.71 4.50
N ILE A 294 7.93 10.34 4.74
CA ILE A 294 9.24 9.78 4.36
C ILE A 294 9.46 8.39 4.99
N ASN A 295 9.08 8.22 6.25
CA ASN A 295 9.24 6.96 6.98
C ASN A 295 8.43 5.80 6.38
N LEU A 296 7.31 6.08 5.74
CA LEU A 296 6.39 5.07 5.20
C LEU A 296 6.52 4.88 3.69
N LEU A 297 6.84 5.95 2.94
CA LEU A 297 6.76 6.00 1.49
C LEU A 297 7.59 4.90 0.81
N GLY A 298 8.85 4.74 1.20
CA GLY A 298 9.74 3.76 0.58
C GLY A 298 9.27 2.31 0.74
N ASN A 299 8.69 1.98 1.90
CA ASN A 299 8.11 0.65 2.14
C ASN A 299 6.79 0.47 1.39
N TYR A 300 5.95 1.52 1.37
CA TYR A 300 4.66 1.45 0.69
C TYR A 300 4.81 1.31 -0.82
N ILE A 301 5.71 2.06 -1.47
CA ILE A 301 5.99 1.90 -2.91
C ILE A 301 6.41 0.46 -3.25
N ARG A 302 7.27 -0.16 -2.41
CA ARG A 302 7.74 -1.54 -2.67
C ARG A 302 6.67 -2.60 -2.45
N SER A 303 5.83 -2.45 -1.42
CA SER A 303 4.84 -3.46 -1.04
C SER A 303 3.49 -3.27 -1.73
N ASN A 304 3.15 -2.04 -2.11
CA ASN A 304 1.83 -1.60 -2.53
C ASN A 304 0.70 -2.08 -1.59
N ASN A 305 1.01 -2.15 -0.29
CA ASN A 305 0.13 -2.66 0.75
C ASN A 305 -0.32 -1.52 1.68
N LEU A 306 -1.52 -0.98 1.44
CA LEU A 306 -2.11 0.08 2.26
C LEU A 306 -2.32 -0.34 3.72
N GLN A 307 -2.54 -1.63 3.97
CA GLN A 307 -2.75 -2.16 5.33
C GLN A 307 -1.52 -1.95 6.23
N GLU A 308 -0.31 -1.99 5.66
CA GLU A 308 0.92 -1.66 6.42
C GLU A 308 0.97 -0.19 6.82
N VAL A 309 0.47 0.72 5.99
CA VAL A 309 0.33 2.14 6.34
C VAL A 309 -0.69 2.32 7.46
N GLN A 310 -1.87 1.70 7.35
CA GLN A 310 -2.89 1.72 8.41
C GLN A 310 -2.33 1.18 9.74
N LYS A 311 -1.65 0.04 9.70
CA LYS A 311 -1.02 -0.57 10.88
C LYS A 311 0.00 0.37 11.53
N ALA A 312 0.83 1.03 10.74
CA ALA A 312 1.84 1.96 11.23
C ALA A 312 1.22 3.13 12.02
N VAL A 313 0.09 3.64 11.58
CA VAL A 313 -0.65 4.72 12.25
C VAL A 313 -1.38 4.22 13.50
N ILE A 314 -2.12 3.12 13.39
CA ILE A 314 -3.00 2.61 14.45
C ILE A 314 -2.20 2.20 15.71
N LYS A 315 -0.98 1.72 15.55
CA LYS A 315 -0.14 1.32 16.69
C LYS A 315 0.51 2.49 17.44
N THR A 316 0.35 3.73 16.99
CA THR A 316 0.95 4.92 17.65
C THR A 316 0.23 5.27 18.96
N ASP A 317 0.92 6.02 19.83
CA ASP A 317 0.32 6.56 21.05
C ASP A 317 -0.74 7.61 20.75
N GLU A 318 -0.55 8.36 19.68
CA GLU A 318 -1.50 9.38 19.22
C GLU A 318 -2.84 8.76 18.85
N TYR A 319 -2.83 7.72 18.02
CA TYR A 319 -4.06 7.02 17.65
C TYR A 319 -4.72 6.34 18.87
N ALA A 320 -3.90 5.73 19.74
CA ALA A 320 -4.38 5.04 20.93
C ALA A 320 -4.83 6.01 22.05
N GLN A 321 -4.46 7.28 21.99
CA GLN A 321 -4.74 8.30 23.01
C GLN A 321 -4.24 7.89 24.41
N PHE A 322 -3.08 7.22 24.47
CA PHE A 322 -2.51 6.74 25.73
C PHE A 322 -1.65 7.80 26.45
N ARG A 323 -1.38 8.91 25.77
CA ARG A 323 -0.67 10.08 26.31
C ARG A 323 -1.53 11.32 26.22
#